data_0be6bd111e8509fa8a898c492b2a5e8a
#
_entry.id   0be6bd111e8509fa8a898c492b2a5e8a
#
_cell.length_a   1.000
_cell.length_b   1.000
_cell.length_c   1.000
_cell.angle_alpha   90.00
_cell.angle_beta   90.00
_cell.angle_gamma   90.00
#
_symmetry.space_group_name_H-M   'P 1'
#
loop_
_entity.id
_entity.type
_entity.pdbx_description
1 polymer ?
#
loop_
_entity_poly.entity_id
_entity_poly.type
_entity_poly.pdbx_seq_one_letter_code
_entity_poly.pdbx_strand_id
1 'polypeptide(L)'
;MIGNDWHMIGRWMWIIIGCMNRIMLMLLVMLALVTTVEGQELLRDRIDTEIGLNPVTDDGSQSICTDFEFIRRVYIDVTGRHPTAEAVVTFVSDQSQKKREQLIDQLLSSPEHARRLQHHFDVMLLQRLPKKQIELTNWQQYLFESMHSNKPWNQLVHELLTVDGTDAATRPAARFILARELKREETVRAIGQTLLGRDLQCAQCHDHPSVGDYLQRHYYGISAFLSRSYLFTDPKSKVVSIGEKAEGDVKFTSVFTNEEDATSPRILDLDAIDDPTIEEEPYVVKPDNNNRGVPKYSRRLQLASELTSEANSAFRLNIANRIWALYMGRGIVEPLDMFHADNPPSHPHLLEELAQFLVDQNYDLRTLTREILLSKTYQQPSKRPSESQNSEPFVIAELKPLSPEQLGLCLLQATGVLQTIYEKHRVALTQGEDAIDETTAEFKTNLEAAVNKEIATHVDKVVRTFASANQSSRFDAAANQALFLLNSPLIQEWLDQPENLLIKKLKSAENVSEAIGHVYITVLSRNPSSDELDLASDLVREFDSEQVAGYQHIIRLLICSAEFRFNH
;
A
#
# COMPACT_ATOMS: atom_id res chain seq x y z
N MET A 1 -25.84 80.71 29.98
CA MET A 1 -25.33 79.82 28.91
C MET A 1 -24.60 78.64 29.55
N ILE A 2 -25.32 77.68 30.08
CA ILE A 2 -24.76 76.40 30.55
C ILE A 2 -25.89 75.37 30.34
N GLY A 3 -25.92 74.69 29.25
CA GLY A 3 -26.96 73.69 29.04
C GLY A 3 -26.90 73.04 27.65
N ASN A 4 -25.85 72.29 27.28
CA ASN A 4 -25.86 71.38 26.12
C ASN A 4 -24.80 70.28 26.14
N ASP A 5 -24.01 70.17 27.23
CA ASP A 5 -22.90 69.14 27.19
C ASP A 5 -23.29 67.75 27.69
N TRP A 6 -24.45 67.60 28.35
CA TRP A 6 -24.87 66.26 28.88
C TRP A 6 -25.34 65.26 27.82
N HIS A 7 -25.82 65.75 26.70
CA HIS A 7 -26.26 64.86 25.61
C HIS A 7 -25.13 64.23 24.81
N MET A 8 -23.97 64.86 24.72
CA MET A 8 -22.80 64.33 24.03
C MET A 8 -22.09 63.25 24.87
N ILE A 9 -21.96 63.40 26.15
CA ILE A 9 -21.32 62.46 27.08
C ILE A 9 -22.09 61.13 27.11
N GLY A 10 -23.44 61.20 27.14
CA GLY A 10 -24.28 59.98 27.08
C GLY A 10 -24.11 59.14 25.78
N ARG A 11 -23.95 59.79 24.62
CA ARG A 11 -23.74 59.12 23.34
C ARG A 11 -22.37 58.44 23.27
N TRP A 12 -21.33 59.07 23.79
CA TRP A 12 -19.99 58.45 23.81
C TRP A 12 -19.92 57.27 24.78
N MET A 13 -20.60 57.31 25.90
CA MET A 13 -20.67 56.25 26.89
C MET A 13 -21.37 55.00 26.32
N TRP A 14 -22.46 55.16 25.53
CA TRP A 14 -23.14 54.05 24.85
C TRP A 14 -22.29 53.39 23.72
N ILE A 15 -21.49 54.19 23.01
CA ILE A 15 -20.57 53.71 21.98
C ILE A 15 -19.44 52.90 22.63
N ILE A 16 -18.87 53.40 23.72
CA ILE A 16 -17.78 52.72 24.45
C ILE A 16 -18.27 51.39 25.06
N ILE A 17 -19.46 51.40 25.69
CA ILE A 17 -20.06 50.18 26.25
C ILE A 17 -20.39 49.15 25.12
N GLY A 18 -20.88 49.61 23.98
CA GLY A 18 -21.14 48.76 22.82
C GLY A 18 -19.86 48.16 22.22
N CYS A 19 -18.75 48.90 22.17
CA CYS A 19 -17.45 48.39 21.73
C CYS A 19 -16.84 47.42 22.76
N MET A 20 -16.92 47.70 24.05
CA MET A 20 -16.45 46.81 25.11
C MET A 20 -17.22 45.49 25.12
N ASN A 21 -18.55 45.51 24.96
CA ASN A 21 -19.33 44.26 24.84
C ASN A 21 -19.00 43.44 23.61
N ARG A 22 -18.72 44.08 22.47
CA ARG A 22 -18.26 43.36 21.24
C ARG A 22 -16.87 42.76 21.41
N ILE A 23 -15.94 43.48 22.04
CA ILE A 23 -14.58 42.97 22.33
C ILE A 23 -14.65 41.85 23.35
N MET A 24 -15.48 41.97 24.39
CA MET A 24 -15.68 40.91 25.37
C MET A 24 -16.37 39.69 24.79
N LEU A 25 -17.31 39.86 23.86
CA LEU A 25 -17.92 38.75 23.11
C LEU A 25 -16.92 38.07 22.15
N MET A 26 -16.06 38.83 21.46
CA MET A 26 -14.99 38.28 20.64
C MET A 26 -13.94 37.55 21.49
N LEU A 27 -13.58 38.07 22.66
CA LEU A 27 -12.68 37.42 23.61
C LEU A 27 -13.30 36.14 24.18
N LEU A 28 -14.60 36.14 24.49
CA LEU A 28 -15.33 34.96 24.93
C LEU A 28 -15.46 33.91 23.83
N VAL A 29 -15.67 34.30 22.57
CA VAL A 29 -15.68 33.41 21.43
C VAL A 29 -14.27 32.87 21.14
N MET A 30 -13.23 33.70 21.23
CA MET A 30 -11.84 33.23 21.14
C MET A 30 -11.47 32.31 22.32
N LEU A 31 -11.91 32.60 23.53
CA LEU A 31 -11.67 31.76 24.70
C LEU A 31 -12.44 30.44 24.58
N ALA A 32 -13.68 30.45 24.07
CA ALA A 32 -14.45 29.25 23.77
C ALA A 32 -13.82 28.41 22.63
N LEU A 33 -13.21 29.07 21.63
CA LEU A 33 -12.45 28.37 20.58
C LEU A 33 -11.11 27.80 21.08
N VAL A 34 -10.51 28.39 22.10
CA VAL A 34 -9.27 27.89 22.73
C VAL A 34 -9.56 26.77 23.74
N THR A 35 -10.73 26.71 24.35
CA THR A 35 -11.09 25.65 25.31
C THR A 35 -11.71 24.41 24.67
N THR A 36 -11.99 24.42 23.36
CA THR A 36 -12.47 23.23 22.60
C THR A 36 -11.39 22.47 21.85
N VAL A 37 -10.14 22.84 22.00
CA VAL A 37 -9.01 21.96 21.69
C VAL A 37 -8.67 21.18 22.97
N GLU A 38 -9.62 20.42 23.50
CA GLU A 38 -9.30 19.16 24.16
C GLU A 38 -8.51 18.38 23.12
N GLY A 39 -7.23 18.08 23.41
CA GLY A 39 -6.34 17.42 22.45
C GLY A 39 -7.00 16.15 21.95
N GLN A 40 -7.45 16.16 20.70
CA GLN A 40 -8.03 14.97 20.08
C GLN A 40 -6.97 13.88 20.20
N GLU A 41 -7.28 12.79 20.90
CA GLU A 41 -6.38 11.68 21.10
C GLU A 41 -5.88 11.20 19.74
N LEU A 42 -4.57 11.04 19.60
CA LEU A 42 -3.96 10.64 18.34
C LEU A 42 -4.46 9.26 17.93
N LEU A 43 -4.62 9.01 16.63
CA LEU A 43 -5.10 7.71 16.16
C LEU A 43 -4.24 6.55 16.69
N ARG A 44 -2.92 6.73 16.77
CA ARG A 44 -1.99 5.72 17.32
C ARG A 44 -2.31 5.33 18.76
N ASP A 45 -2.74 6.27 19.59
CA ASP A 45 -3.07 6.01 21.00
C ASP A 45 -4.42 5.26 21.10
N ARG A 46 -5.38 5.59 20.23
CA ARG A 46 -6.65 4.87 20.10
C ARG A 46 -6.43 3.44 19.59
N ILE A 47 -5.53 3.22 18.61
CA ILE A 47 -5.13 1.89 18.16
C ILE A 47 -4.63 1.06 19.35
N ASP A 48 -3.72 1.61 20.15
CA ASP A 48 -3.14 0.91 21.29
C ASP A 48 -4.19 0.58 22.36
N THR A 49 -5.14 1.48 22.59
CA THR A 49 -6.25 1.30 23.53
C THR A 49 -7.20 0.19 23.05
N GLU A 50 -7.60 0.18 21.79
CA GLU A 50 -8.52 -0.81 21.20
C GLU A 50 -7.92 -2.23 21.17
N ILE A 51 -6.60 -2.34 21.00
CA ILE A 51 -5.88 -3.62 21.09
C ILE A 51 -5.69 -4.08 22.53
N GLY A 52 -6.03 -3.23 23.51
CA GLY A 52 -5.90 -3.57 24.95
C GLY A 52 -4.45 -3.52 25.45
N LEU A 53 -3.59 -2.78 24.79
CA LEU A 53 -2.25 -2.50 25.29
C LEU A 53 -2.35 -1.47 26.42
N ASN A 54 -2.47 -1.96 27.66
CA ASN A 54 -2.52 -1.12 28.84
C ASN A 54 -1.28 -0.23 28.94
N PRO A 55 -1.45 1.07 29.30
CA PRO A 55 -0.33 2.02 29.29
C PRO A 55 0.78 1.71 30.29
N VAL A 56 0.59 0.85 31.29
CA VAL A 56 1.61 0.57 32.31
C VAL A 56 1.40 -0.81 32.92
N THR A 57 2.39 -1.71 32.78
CA THR A 57 2.62 -2.77 33.77
C THR A 57 3.29 -2.15 34.99
N ASP A 58 3.04 -2.66 36.20
CA ASP A 58 3.57 -2.14 37.48
C ASP A 58 5.12 -2.04 37.54
N ASP A 59 5.83 -2.65 36.59
CA ASP A 59 7.30 -2.58 36.45
C ASP A 59 7.79 -1.53 35.43
N GLY A 60 6.90 -0.76 34.82
CA GLY A 60 7.24 0.34 33.92
C GLY A 60 7.76 -0.06 32.52
N SER A 61 7.75 -1.36 32.17
CA SER A 61 8.28 -1.86 30.91
C SER A 61 7.20 -2.52 30.07
N GLN A 62 6.47 -1.76 29.25
CA GLN A 62 5.96 -2.35 28.03
C GLN A 62 7.15 -2.57 27.09
N SER A 63 7.53 -3.83 26.91
CA SER A 63 8.65 -4.16 26.03
C SER A 63 8.22 -3.99 24.58
N ILE A 64 8.49 -2.82 24.00
CA ILE A 64 8.52 -2.67 22.55
C ILE A 64 9.71 -3.48 21.99
N CYS A 65 9.66 -3.84 20.72
CA CYS A 65 10.72 -4.57 20.05
C CYS A 65 12.06 -3.82 20.11
N THR A 66 13.18 -4.55 19.98
CA THR A 66 14.51 -3.96 19.93
C THR A 66 14.68 -3.03 18.73
N ASP A 67 15.66 -2.15 18.77
CA ASP A 67 15.94 -1.27 17.64
C ASP A 67 16.39 -2.03 16.38
N PHE A 68 17.07 -3.17 16.53
CA PHE A 68 17.42 -4.05 15.42
C PHE A 68 16.18 -4.65 14.76
N GLU A 69 15.23 -5.15 15.55
CA GLU A 69 13.98 -5.69 15.07
C GLU A 69 13.11 -4.58 14.44
N PHE A 70 13.03 -3.42 15.08
CA PHE A 70 12.26 -2.29 14.57
C PHE A 70 12.76 -1.79 13.21
N ILE A 71 14.07 -1.51 13.08
CA ILE A 71 14.59 -0.98 11.82
C ILE A 71 14.43 -1.98 10.67
N ARG A 72 14.67 -3.29 10.92
CA ARG A 72 14.43 -4.34 9.94
C ARG A 72 12.97 -4.34 9.51
N ARG A 73 12.05 -4.41 10.47
CA ARG A 73 10.61 -4.47 10.23
C ARG A 73 10.12 -3.28 9.41
N VAL A 74 10.42 -2.06 9.84
CA VAL A 74 9.92 -0.86 9.19
C VAL A 74 10.51 -0.67 7.79
N TYR A 75 11.78 -1.01 7.56
CA TYR A 75 12.37 -0.96 6.23
C TYR A 75 11.68 -1.93 5.26
N ILE A 76 11.50 -3.18 5.64
CA ILE A 76 10.85 -4.18 4.80
C ILE A 76 9.39 -3.81 4.52
N ASP A 77 8.67 -3.33 5.53
CA ASP A 77 7.26 -2.97 5.37
C ASP A 77 7.08 -1.74 4.48
N VAL A 78 7.91 -0.71 4.69
CA VAL A 78 7.75 0.58 4.02
C VAL A 78 8.46 0.63 2.66
N THR A 79 9.65 0.02 2.53
CA THR A 79 10.46 0.09 1.30
C THR A 79 10.51 -1.23 0.52
N GLY A 80 10.05 -2.32 1.13
CA GLY A 80 10.09 -3.66 0.53
C GLY A 80 11.44 -4.37 0.62
N ARG A 81 12.44 -3.81 1.28
CA ARG A 81 13.81 -4.35 1.39
C ARG A 81 14.43 -4.16 2.76
N HIS A 82 15.46 -4.90 3.07
CA HIS A 82 16.26 -4.71 4.28
C HIS A 82 16.94 -3.34 4.31
N PRO A 83 17.22 -2.78 5.50
CA PRO A 83 18.11 -1.63 5.64
C PRO A 83 19.52 -1.97 5.17
N THR A 84 20.29 -0.97 4.79
CA THR A 84 21.75 -1.13 4.60
C THR A 84 22.42 -1.31 5.96
N ALA A 85 23.59 -1.96 5.98
CA ALA A 85 24.35 -2.12 7.22
C ALA A 85 24.69 -0.76 7.89
N GLU A 86 24.97 0.26 7.09
CA GLU A 86 25.22 1.62 7.57
C GLU A 86 23.96 2.23 8.23
N ALA A 87 22.78 2.06 7.62
CA ALA A 87 21.52 2.53 8.20
C ALA A 87 21.24 1.84 9.55
N VAL A 88 21.51 0.53 9.67
CA VAL A 88 21.35 -0.21 10.93
C VAL A 88 22.26 0.37 12.00
N VAL A 89 23.56 0.50 11.70
CA VAL A 89 24.55 0.99 12.67
C VAL A 89 24.21 2.42 13.12
N THR A 90 23.89 3.30 12.18
CA THR A 90 23.51 4.69 12.47
C THR A 90 22.28 4.76 13.36
N PHE A 91 21.22 4.03 13.01
CA PHE A 91 19.97 4.05 13.77
C PHE A 91 20.11 3.48 15.18
N VAL A 92 20.81 2.35 15.33
CA VAL A 92 21.00 1.71 16.63
C VAL A 92 21.89 2.55 17.56
N SER A 93 22.88 3.25 17.01
CA SER A 93 23.75 4.15 17.79
C SER A 93 23.11 5.49 18.16
N ASP A 94 22.05 5.90 17.47
CA ASP A 94 21.33 7.13 17.76
C ASP A 94 20.62 7.04 19.12
N GLN A 95 20.85 8.01 20.01
CA GLN A 95 20.27 8.09 21.34
C GLN A 95 19.00 8.98 21.38
N SER A 96 18.55 9.50 20.25
CA SER A 96 17.35 10.34 20.16
C SER A 96 16.09 9.54 20.51
N GLN A 97 15.26 10.07 21.42
CA GLN A 97 13.96 9.48 21.72
C GLN A 97 12.98 9.52 20.52
N LYS A 98 13.24 10.38 19.54
CA LYS A 98 12.42 10.54 18.34
C LYS A 98 12.95 9.78 17.13
N LYS A 99 14.01 8.98 17.28
CA LYS A 99 14.65 8.29 16.15
C LYS A 99 13.70 7.40 15.34
N ARG A 100 12.77 6.71 16.01
CA ARG A 100 11.78 5.85 15.34
C ARG A 100 10.78 6.67 14.53
N GLU A 101 10.26 7.75 15.09
CA GLU A 101 9.37 8.69 14.38
C GLU A 101 10.08 9.31 13.17
N GLN A 102 11.30 9.81 13.36
CA GLN A 102 12.09 10.41 12.28
C GLN A 102 12.40 9.41 11.17
N LEU A 103 12.71 8.16 11.52
CA LEU A 103 12.93 7.11 10.53
C LEU A 103 11.65 6.79 9.74
N ILE A 104 10.51 6.65 10.42
CA ILE A 104 9.21 6.42 9.76
C ILE A 104 8.93 7.56 8.76
N ASP A 105 9.06 8.82 9.19
CA ASP A 105 8.77 9.98 8.34
C ASP A 105 9.72 10.04 7.12
N GLN A 106 11.00 9.73 7.32
CA GLN A 106 11.97 9.64 6.24
C GLN A 106 11.60 8.54 5.23
N LEU A 107 11.27 7.34 5.70
CA LEU A 107 10.93 6.22 4.82
C LEU A 107 9.63 6.45 4.08
N LEU A 108 8.58 6.99 4.72
CA LEU A 108 7.29 7.28 4.09
C LEU A 108 7.38 8.36 3.01
N SER A 109 8.37 9.24 3.08
CA SER A 109 8.62 10.27 2.06
C SER A 109 9.53 9.78 0.91
N SER A 110 10.07 8.58 1.01
CA SER A 110 11.02 8.04 0.04
C SER A 110 10.36 7.53 -1.26
N PRO A 111 11.05 7.55 -2.40
CA PRO A 111 10.57 6.90 -3.63
C PRO A 111 10.36 5.40 -3.46
N GLU A 112 11.16 4.75 -2.60
CA GLU A 112 11.04 3.32 -2.30
C GLU A 112 9.69 2.96 -1.68
N HIS A 113 9.14 3.83 -0.82
CA HIS A 113 7.78 3.65 -0.29
C HIS A 113 6.75 3.67 -1.42
N ALA A 114 6.81 4.66 -2.29
CA ALA A 114 5.92 4.73 -3.44
C ALA A 114 6.05 3.48 -4.35
N ARG A 115 7.26 2.99 -4.54
CA ARG A 115 7.53 1.76 -5.31
C ARG A 115 6.99 0.51 -4.61
N ARG A 116 7.11 0.43 -3.28
CA ARG A 116 6.51 -0.65 -2.49
C ARG A 116 4.98 -0.69 -2.60
N LEU A 117 4.33 0.48 -2.49
CA LEU A 117 2.89 0.58 -2.68
C LEU A 117 2.47 0.30 -4.13
N GLN A 118 3.25 0.74 -5.11
CA GLN A 118 3.01 0.43 -6.52
C GLN A 118 2.98 -1.09 -6.75
N HIS A 119 3.93 -1.86 -6.21
CA HIS A 119 3.94 -3.31 -6.31
C HIS A 119 2.73 -3.94 -5.60
N HIS A 120 2.39 -3.46 -4.41
CA HIS A 120 1.24 -3.96 -3.66
C HIS A 120 -0.07 -3.73 -4.41
N PHE A 121 -0.32 -2.51 -4.89
CA PHE A 121 -1.56 -2.18 -5.60
C PHE A 121 -1.61 -2.78 -7.01
N ASP A 122 -0.48 -2.97 -7.69
CA ASP A 122 -0.44 -3.71 -8.97
C ASP A 122 -0.98 -5.13 -8.77
N VAL A 123 -0.47 -5.86 -7.78
CA VAL A 123 -0.94 -7.22 -7.46
C VAL A 123 -2.40 -7.22 -6.98
N MET A 124 -2.78 -6.29 -6.10
CA MET A 124 -4.14 -6.19 -5.56
C MET A 124 -5.17 -5.90 -6.67
N LEU A 125 -4.93 -4.90 -7.51
CA LEU A 125 -5.89 -4.41 -8.50
C LEU A 125 -5.96 -5.28 -9.75
N LEU A 126 -4.81 -5.80 -10.22
CA LEU A 126 -4.74 -6.59 -11.46
C LEU A 126 -4.60 -8.09 -11.25
N GLN A 127 -4.30 -8.56 -10.02
CA GLN A 127 -4.20 -9.98 -9.72
C GLN A 127 -3.28 -10.73 -10.73
N ARG A 128 -2.18 -10.08 -11.13
CA ARG A 128 -1.21 -10.60 -12.13
C ARG A 128 -1.82 -10.94 -13.49
N LEU A 129 -2.89 -10.25 -13.90
CA LEU A 129 -3.51 -10.42 -15.23
C LEU A 129 -2.48 -10.21 -16.35
N PRO A 130 -2.62 -10.94 -17.48
CA PRO A 130 -1.69 -10.85 -18.62
C PRO A 130 -1.67 -9.44 -19.21
N LYS A 131 -0.57 -9.12 -19.91
CA LYS A 131 -0.37 -7.84 -20.61
C LYS A 131 -1.36 -7.76 -21.78
N LYS A 132 -2.39 -6.93 -21.63
CA LYS A 132 -3.38 -6.66 -22.69
C LYS A 132 -3.67 -5.17 -22.76
N GLN A 133 -3.84 -4.65 -23.96
CA GLN A 133 -4.28 -3.30 -24.32
C GLN A 133 -3.38 -2.14 -23.83
N ILE A 134 -2.72 -2.26 -22.68
CA ILE A 134 -1.86 -1.24 -22.08
C ILE A 134 -0.59 -1.94 -21.56
N GLU A 135 0.57 -1.39 -21.90
CA GLU A 135 1.85 -1.92 -21.44
C GLU A 135 1.95 -1.88 -19.91
N LEU A 136 2.52 -2.94 -19.35
CA LEU A 136 2.68 -3.08 -17.91
C LEU A 136 3.51 -1.95 -17.31
N THR A 137 4.57 -1.53 -18.01
CA THR A 137 5.45 -0.45 -17.58
C THR A 137 4.72 0.88 -17.44
N ASN A 138 3.80 1.21 -18.35
CA ASN A 138 3.01 2.44 -18.28
C ASN A 138 2.05 2.42 -17.08
N TRP A 139 1.43 1.27 -16.82
CA TRP A 139 0.59 1.07 -15.65
C TRP A 139 1.38 1.18 -14.33
N GLN A 140 2.53 0.52 -14.27
CA GLN A 140 3.38 0.55 -13.08
C GLN A 140 3.92 1.95 -12.81
N GLN A 141 4.24 2.70 -13.87
CA GLN A 141 4.66 4.10 -13.74
C GLN A 141 3.51 4.98 -13.25
N TYR A 142 2.29 4.81 -13.78
CA TYR A 142 1.11 5.52 -13.32
C TYR A 142 0.82 5.26 -11.82
N LEU A 143 0.91 4.01 -11.38
CA LEU A 143 0.75 3.68 -9.96
C LEU A 143 1.87 4.30 -9.11
N PHE A 144 3.12 4.20 -9.57
CA PHE A 144 4.25 4.81 -8.86
C PHE A 144 4.05 6.33 -8.69
N GLU A 145 3.73 7.04 -9.75
CA GLU A 145 3.48 8.49 -9.71
C GLU A 145 2.31 8.84 -8.79
N SER A 146 1.25 8.04 -8.83
CA SER A 146 0.10 8.22 -7.93
C SER A 146 0.48 8.05 -6.46
N MET A 147 1.28 7.04 -6.12
CA MET A 147 1.74 6.81 -4.75
C MET A 147 2.81 7.83 -4.32
N HIS A 148 3.70 8.19 -5.22
CA HIS A 148 4.76 9.18 -4.95
C HIS A 148 4.19 10.57 -4.65
N SER A 149 3.21 11.00 -5.46
CA SER A 149 2.49 12.26 -5.23
C SER A 149 1.47 12.21 -4.09
N ASN A 150 1.36 11.05 -3.43
CA ASN A 150 0.36 10.82 -2.37
C ASN A 150 -1.08 11.10 -2.83
N LYS A 151 -1.43 10.64 -4.05
CA LYS A 151 -2.79 10.80 -4.60
C LYS A 151 -3.80 10.15 -3.65
N PRO A 152 -4.89 10.84 -3.25
CA PRO A 152 -5.96 10.27 -2.45
C PRO A 152 -6.52 8.98 -3.04
N TRP A 153 -6.77 7.98 -2.20
CA TRP A 153 -7.24 6.67 -2.67
C TRP A 153 -8.57 6.74 -3.42
N ASN A 154 -9.52 7.55 -2.94
CA ASN A 154 -10.79 7.77 -3.61
C ASN A 154 -10.60 8.37 -5.02
N GLN A 155 -9.67 9.32 -5.18
CA GLN A 155 -9.34 9.89 -6.49
C GLN A 155 -8.70 8.84 -7.41
N LEU A 156 -7.75 8.05 -6.90
CA LEU A 156 -7.14 6.96 -7.70
C LEU A 156 -8.23 6.01 -8.22
N VAL A 157 -9.11 5.53 -7.33
CA VAL A 157 -10.19 4.60 -7.72
C VAL A 157 -11.18 5.25 -8.68
N HIS A 158 -11.52 6.51 -8.49
CA HIS A 158 -12.34 7.25 -9.43
C HIS A 158 -11.72 7.28 -10.84
N GLU A 159 -10.42 7.55 -10.95
CA GLU A 159 -9.69 7.51 -12.23
C GLU A 159 -9.71 6.11 -12.85
N LEU A 160 -9.47 5.04 -12.07
CA LEU A 160 -9.49 3.65 -12.55
C LEU A 160 -10.83 3.26 -13.19
N LEU A 161 -11.92 3.81 -12.69
CA LEU A 161 -13.28 3.50 -13.16
C LEU A 161 -13.75 4.43 -14.29
N THR A 162 -13.26 5.67 -14.35
CA THR A 162 -13.80 6.68 -15.28
C THR A 162 -12.98 6.87 -16.54
N VAL A 163 -11.65 6.66 -16.50
CA VAL A 163 -10.78 6.86 -17.67
C VAL A 163 -11.16 5.87 -18.77
N ASP A 164 -11.35 6.38 -19.98
CA ASP A 164 -11.81 5.60 -21.14
C ASP A 164 -10.68 5.09 -22.04
N GLY A 165 -9.45 5.53 -21.80
CA GLY A 165 -8.25 5.10 -22.52
C GLY A 165 -8.00 5.83 -23.84
N THR A 166 -8.67 6.95 -24.12
CA THR A 166 -8.42 7.76 -25.34
C THR A 166 -7.29 8.76 -25.16
N ASP A 167 -7.20 9.41 -24.01
CA ASP A 167 -6.13 10.33 -23.70
C ASP A 167 -4.86 9.58 -23.28
N ALA A 168 -3.75 9.83 -23.96
CA ALA A 168 -2.48 9.14 -23.76
C ALA A 168 -1.91 9.31 -22.33
N ALA A 169 -2.10 10.48 -21.72
CA ALA A 169 -1.57 10.79 -20.39
C ALA A 169 -2.30 10.02 -19.28
N THR A 170 -3.62 9.89 -19.37
CA THR A 170 -4.44 9.22 -18.37
C THR A 170 -4.72 7.75 -18.71
N ARG A 171 -4.47 7.33 -19.96
CA ARG A 171 -4.73 5.98 -20.47
C ARG A 171 -4.29 4.85 -19.55
N PRO A 172 -3.14 4.92 -18.85
CA PRO A 172 -2.72 3.82 -17.97
C PRO A 172 -3.76 3.45 -16.90
N ALA A 173 -4.53 4.41 -16.38
CA ALA A 173 -5.61 4.15 -15.40
C ALA A 173 -6.70 3.23 -15.96
N ALA A 174 -7.01 3.31 -17.25
CA ALA A 174 -8.01 2.46 -17.88
C ALA A 174 -7.62 0.97 -17.89
N ARG A 175 -6.37 0.62 -17.54
CA ARG A 175 -5.92 -0.77 -17.47
C ARG A 175 -6.75 -1.63 -16.52
N PHE A 176 -7.24 -1.05 -15.41
CA PHE A 176 -8.10 -1.78 -14.47
C PHE A 176 -9.28 -2.45 -15.16
N ILE A 177 -9.91 -1.77 -16.14
CA ILE A 177 -11.04 -2.29 -16.91
C ILE A 177 -10.56 -2.99 -18.20
N LEU A 178 -9.66 -2.36 -18.97
CA LEU A 178 -9.24 -2.85 -20.28
C LEU A 178 -8.47 -4.17 -20.22
N ALA A 179 -7.73 -4.46 -19.14
CA ALA A 179 -7.06 -5.74 -18.96
C ALA A 179 -8.06 -6.92 -18.82
N ARG A 180 -9.29 -6.62 -18.40
CA ARG A 180 -10.40 -7.57 -18.29
C ARG A 180 -11.28 -7.60 -19.55
N GLU A 181 -10.90 -6.83 -20.59
CA GLU A 181 -11.61 -6.77 -21.88
C GLU A 181 -13.11 -6.44 -21.72
N LEU A 182 -13.46 -5.64 -20.69
CA LEU A 182 -14.85 -5.31 -20.31
C LEU A 182 -15.75 -6.53 -20.09
N LYS A 183 -15.18 -7.71 -19.80
CA LYS A 183 -15.98 -8.83 -19.34
C LYS A 183 -16.60 -8.46 -18.00
N ARG A 184 -17.93 -8.35 -18.01
CA ARG A 184 -18.66 -7.83 -16.84
C ARG A 184 -18.41 -8.68 -15.60
N GLU A 185 -18.42 -10.00 -15.74
CA GLU A 185 -18.18 -10.95 -14.66
C GLU A 185 -16.83 -10.75 -13.99
N GLU A 186 -15.75 -10.57 -14.78
CA GLU A 186 -14.41 -10.35 -14.27
C GLU A 186 -14.29 -8.94 -13.64
N THR A 187 -14.93 -7.94 -14.22
CA THR A 187 -14.87 -6.54 -13.75
C THR A 187 -15.67 -6.33 -12.46
N VAL A 188 -16.91 -6.86 -12.40
CA VAL A 188 -17.76 -6.80 -11.19
C VAL A 188 -17.08 -7.53 -10.03
N ARG A 189 -16.54 -8.73 -10.29
CA ARG A 189 -15.80 -9.50 -9.29
C ARG A 189 -14.60 -8.70 -8.77
N ALA A 190 -13.82 -8.09 -9.66
CA ALA A 190 -12.66 -7.30 -9.25
C ALA A 190 -13.09 -6.09 -8.39
N ILE A 191 -14.15 -5.37 -8.78
CA ILE A 191 -14.70 -4.26 -7.98
C ILE A 191 -15.12 -4.77 -6.59
N GLY A 192 -15.89 -5.86 -6.54
CA GLY A 192 -16.31 -6.47 -5.29
C GLY A 192 -15.15 -6.83 -4.38
N GLN A 193 -14.23 -7.64 -4.86
CA GLN A 193 -13.10 -8.14 -4.08
C GLN A 193 -12.13 -7.03 -3.67
N THR A 194 -11.72 -6.17 -4.61
CA THR A 194 -10.60 -5.26 -4.36
C THR A 194 -11.03 -3.91 -3.79
N LEU A 195 -12.22 -3.42 -4.15
CA LEU A 195 -12.68 -2.09 -3.76
C LEU A 195 -13.76 -2.10 -2.68
N LEU A 196 -14.53 -3.20 -2.56
CA LEU A 196 -15.64 -3.32 -1.59
C LEU A 196 -15.42 -4.41 -0.53
N GLY A 197 -14.36 -5.23 -0.66
CA GLY A 197 -14.06 -6.30 0.28
C GLY A 197 -15.05 -7.47 0.26
N ARG A 198 -15.75 -7.68 -0.87
CA ARG A 198 -16.75 -8.76 -1.03
C ARG A 198 -16.53 -9.57 -2.30
N ASP A 199 -16.31 -10.88 -2.17
CA ASP A 199 -16.30 -11.76 -3.34
C ASP A 199 -17.72 -12.11 -3.78
N LEU A 200 -18.20 -11.38 -4.80
CA LEU A 200 -19.53 -11.56 -5.35
C LEU A 200 -19.61 -12.63 -6.45
N GLN A 201 -18.61 -13.51 -6.60
CA GLN A 201 -18.60 -14.49 -7.69
C GLN A 201 -19.80 -15.43 -7.66
N CYS A 202 -20.17 -15.97 -6.49
CA CYS A 202 -21.33 -16.84 -6.35
C CYS A 202 -22.65 -16.10 -6.60
N ALA A 203 -22.70 -14.82 -6.26
CA ALA A 203 -23.86 -13.95 -6.43
C ALA A 203 -24.21 -13.65 -7.91
N GLN A 204 -23.37 -14.04 -8.85
CA GLN A 204 -23.68 -13.98 -10.29
C GLN A 204 -24.87 -14.90 -10.67
N CYS A 205 -24.96 -16.08 -10.07
CA CYS A 205 -25.95 -17.08 -10.46
C CYS A 205 -27.12 -17.19 -9.47
N HIS A 206 -26.87 -16.97 -8.20
CA HIS A 206 -27.84 -17.09 -7.10
C HIS A 206 -27.31 -16.36 -5.86
N ASP A 207 -28.17 -16.09 -4.89
CA ASP A 207 -27.74 -15.63 -3.58
C ASP A 207 -26.75 -16.63 -2.98
N HIS A 208 -25.72 -16.13 -2.30
CA HIS A 208 -24.66 -16.99 -1.80
C HIS A 208 -25.23 -18.04 -0.81
N PRO A 209 -24.93 -19.35 -0.98
CA PRO A 209 -25.61 -20.40 -0.24
C PRO A 209 -25.32 -20.40 1.26
N SER A 210 -24.19 -19.80 1.69
CA SER A 210 -23.73 -19.79 3.08
C SER A 210 -23.50 -18.39 3.63
N VAL A 211 -23.63 -17.34 2.84
CA VAL A 211 -23.42 -15.96 3.25
C VAL A 211 -24.65 -15.13 2.90
N GLY A 212 -25.48 -14.87 3.92
CA GLY A 212 -26.77 -14.21 3.73
C GLY A 212 -26.70 -12.79 3.14
N ASP A 213 -25.54 -12.14 3.26
CA ASP A 213 -25.33 -10.77 2.79
C ASP A 213 -24.87 -10.69 1.33
N TYR A 214 -24.57 -11.82 0.67
CA TYR A 214 -24.08 -11.83 -0.71
C TYR A 214 -25.23 -12.21 -1.64
N LEU A 215 -26.02 -11.20 -2.00
CA LEU A 215 -27.24 -11.36 -2.79
C LEU A 215 -26.96 -11.15 -4.29
N GLN A 216 -27.71 -11.86 -5.12
CA GLN A 216 -27.67 -11.74 -6.58
C GLN A 216 -27.90 -10.28 -7.03
N ARG A 217 -28.79 -9.54 -6.36
CA ARG A 217 -29.02 -8.12 -6.61
C ARG A 217 -27.77 -7.25 -6.42
N HIS A 218 -26.80 -7.63 -5.56
CA HIS A 218 -25.55 -6.88 -5.36
C HIS A 218 -24.64 -7.01 -6.58
N TYR A 219 -24.52 -8.22 -7.12
CA TYR A 219 -23.78 -8.45 -8.37
C TYR A 219 -24.39 -7.68 -9.53
N TYR A 220 -25.71 -7.84 -9.76
CA TYR A 220 -26.39 -7.21 -10.89
C TYR A 220 -26.53 -5.70 -10.73
N GLY A 221 -26.63 -5.17 -9.52
CA GLY A 221 -26.58 -3.74 -9.24
C GLY A 221 -25.30 -3.08 -9.74
N ILE A 222 -24.13 -3.67 -9.43
CA ILE A 222 -22.85 -3.19 -9.94
C ILE A 222 -22.74 -3.44 -11.45
N SER A 223 -23.19 -4.60 -11.94
CA SER A 223 -23.21 -4.95 -13.35
C SER A 223 -24.04 -3.96 -14.19
N ALA A 224 -25.11 -3.40 -13.63
CA ALA A 224 -25.97 -2.44 -14.30
C ALA A 224 -25.26 -1.13 -14.65
N PHE A 225 -24.32 -0.67 -13.84
CA PHE A 225 -23.47 0.48 -14.17
C PHE A 225 -22.60 0.21 -15.40
N LEU A 226 -22.14 -1.03 -15.59
CA LEU A 226 -21.22 -1.41 -16.66
C LEU A 226 -21.95 -1.90 -17.92
N SER A 227 -23.27 -2.06 -17.89
CA SER A 227 -24.07 -2.67 -18.96
C SER A 227 -23.99 -1.93 -20.29
N ARG A 228 -23.77 -0.63 -20.24
CA ARG A 228 -23.71 0.26 -21.41
C ARG A 228 -22.29 0.43 -21.97
N SER A 229 -21.28 -0.03 -21.24
CA SER A 229 -19.88 0.08 -21.66
C SER A 229 -19.53 -1.00 -22.70
N TYR A 230 -18.71 -0.65 -23.69
CA TYR A 230 -18.21 -1.55 -24.72
C TYR A 230 -16.81 -1.16 -25.16
N LEU A 231 -16.07 -2.13 -25.74
CA LEU A 231 -14.78 -1.85 -26.32
C LEU A 231 -14.95 -1.22 -27.71
N PHE A 232 -14.26 -0.10 -27.93
CA PHE A 232 -14.16 0.56 -29.22
C PHE A 232 -12.71 0.53 -29.67
N THR A 233 -12.49 0.06 -30.91
CA THR A 233 -11.17 0.10 -31.55
C THR A 233 -11.16 1.21 -32.58
N ASP A 234 -10.38 2.24 -32.37
CA ASP A 234 -10.24 3.32 -33.32
C ASP A 234 -9.72 2.79 -34.68
N PRO A 235 -10.43 3.05 -35.77
CA PRO A 235 -10.09 2.47 -37.06
C PRO A 235 -8.75 2.94 -37.64
N LYS A 236 -8.27 4.12 -37.22
CA LYS A 236 -7.01 4.72 -37.68
C LYS A 236 -5.83 4.33 -36.81
N SER A 237 -5.92 4.63 -35.52
CA SER A 237 -4.82 4.39 -34.56
C SER A 237 -4.75 2.94 -34.06
N LYS A 238 -5.81 2.15 -34.25
CA LYS A 238 -6.00 0.80 -33.68
C LYS A 238 -5.98 0.77 -32.15
N VAL A 239 -6.07 1.91 -31.51
CA VAL A 239 -6.12 2.01 -30.05
C VAL A 239 -7.48 1.55 -29.57
N VAL A 240 -7.49 0.66 -28.58
CA VAL A 240 -8.70 0.19 -27.91
C VAL A 240 -9.03 1.14 -26.76
N SER A 241 -10.27 1.56 -26.68
CA SER A 241 -10.82 2.44 -25.64
C SER A 241 -12.22 1.98 -25.21
N ILE A 242 -12.78 2.63 -24.20
CA ILE A 242 -14.10 2.31 -23.66
C ILE A 242 -15.11 3.31 -24.24
N GLY A 243 -16.07 2.81 -25.00
CA GLY A 243 -17.27 3.55 -25.39
C GLY A 243 -18.44 3.25 -24.44
N GLU A 244 -19.44 4.11 -24.44
CA GLU A 244 -20.63 3.92 -23.63
C GLU A 244 -21.90 4.27 -24.45
N LYS A 245 -22.93 3.41 -24.31
CA LYS A 245 -24.26 3.66 -24.88
C LYS A 245 -25.07 4.51 -23.92
N ALA A 246 -25.98 5.33 -24.48
CA ALA A 246 -26.91 6.12 -23.67
C ALA A 246 -28.02 5.27 -23.04
N GLU A 247 -28.32 4.11 -23.65
CA GLU A 247 -29.41 3.23 -23.24
C GLU A 247 -28.93 1.79 -23.11
N GLY A 248 -29.66 1.01 -22.33
CA GLY A 248 -29.40 -0.42 -22.09
C GLY A 248 -29.52 -0.78 -20.63
N ASP A 249 -30.28 -1.79 -20.33
CA ASP A 249 -30.55 -2.29 -18.98
C ASP A 249 -30.04 -3.72 -18.80
N VAL A 250 -29.81 -4.11 -17.57
CA VAL A 250 -29.48 -5.48 -17.20
C VAL A 250 -30.74 -6.19 -16.80
N LYS A 251 -31.05 -7.26 -17.53
CA LYS A 251 -32.00 -8.28 -17.11
C LYS A 251 -31.21 -9.50 -16.65
N PHE A 252 -31.71 -10.15 -15.63
CA PHE A 252 -31.15 -11.41 -15.16
C PHE A 252 -32.31 -12.36 -14.84
N THR A 253 -32.02 -13.64 -14.91
CA THR A 253 -32.99 -14.69 -14.61
C THR A 253 -32.46 -15.49 -13.43
N SER A 254 -33.28 -15.65 -12.39
CA SER A 254 -32.95 -16.53 -11.29
C SER A 254 -32.88 -17.98 -11.78
N VAL A 255 -31.73 -18.64 -11.52
CA VAL A 255 -31.57 -20.06 -11.92
C VAL A 255 -32.45 -21.01 -11.11
N PHE A 256 -33.05 -20.55 -10.01
CA PHE A 256 -33.93 -21.37 -9.16
C PHE A 256 -35.41 -21.16 -9.45
N THR A 257 -35.82 -19.90 -9.70
CA THR A 257 -37.23 -19.57 -9.91
C THR A 257 -37.59 -19.42 -11.39
N ASN A 258 -36.62 -19.30 -12.30
CA ASN A 258 -36.77 -18.91 -13.69
C ASN A 258 -37.49 -17.58 -13.90
N GLU A 259 -37.60 -16.75 -12.87
CA GLU A 259 -38.18 -15.42 -12.97
C GLU A 259 -37.15 -14.45 -13.53
N GLU A 260 -37.57 -13.67 -14.52
CA GLU A 260 -36.81 -12.54 -15.02
C GLU A 260 -37.00 -11.37 -14.06
N ASP A 261 -35.89 -10.75 -13.68
CA ASP A 261 -35.87 -9.52 -12.92
C ASP A 261 -34.97 -8.50 -13.62
N ALA A 262 -35.18 -7.23 -13.35
CA ALA A 262 -34.36 -6.13 -13.82
C ALA A 262 -33.89 -5.29 -12.62
N THR A 263 -32.63 -4.89 -12.61
CA THR A 263 -32.13 -4.06 -11.53
C THR A 263 -31.61 -2.74 -12.05
N SER A 264 -31.96 -1.66 -11.35
CA SER A 264 -31.33 -0.38 -11.50
C SER A 264 -29.89 -0.43 -10.93
N PRO A 265 -28.97 0.43 -11.42
CA PRO A 265 -27.64 0.56 -10.86
C PRO A 265 -27.67 0.80 -9.35
N ARG A 266 -26.91 0.01 -8.60
CA ARG A 266 -26.73 0.19 -7.15
C ARG A 266 -25.41 -0.42 -6.70
N ILE A 267 -24.88 0.05 -5.60
CA ILE A 267 -23.71 -0.53 -4.93
C ILE A 267 -24.17 -1.20 -3.64
N LEU A 268 -24.12 -2.52 -3.62
CA LEU A 268 -24.51 -3.34 -2.47
C LEU A 268 -25.90 -2.95 -1.93
N ASP A 269 -25.94 -2.53 -0.66
CA ASP A 269 -27.18 -2.16 0.04
C ASP A 269 -27.52 -0.66 -0.05
N LEU A 270 -26.75 0.13 -0.81
CA LEU A 270 -27.10 1.53 -1.08
C LEU A 270 -28.36 1.61 -1.96
N ASP A 271 -28.98 2.78 -2.00
CA ASP A 271 -30.17 3.03 -2.82
C ASP A 271 -29.87 2.82 -4.30
N ALA A 272 -30.90 2.35 -5.01
CA ALA A 272 -30.82 2.24 -6.46
C ALA A 272 -30.88 3.62 -7.12
N ILE A 273 -30.14 3.77 -8.20
CA ILE A 273 -30.04 5.03 -8.95
C ILE A 273 -30.86 4.93 -10.22
N ASP A 274 -31.74 5.87 -10.41
CA ASP A 274 -32.49 6.01 -11.64
C ASP A 274 -31.73 6.90 -12.63
N ASP A 275 -31.78 6.51 -13.90
CA ASP A 275 -31.23 7.36 -14.96
C ASP A 275 -32.05 8.64 -15.11
N PRO A 276 -31.42 9.79 -15.35
CA PRO A 276 -32.16 11.01 -15.65
C PRO A 276 -32.90 10.89 -16.99
N THR A 277 -34.10 11.44 -17.08
CA THR A 277 -34.83 11.58 -18.34
C THR A 277 -34.12 12.61 -19.22
N ILE A 278 -33.66 12.20 -20.40
CA ILE A 278 -33.01 13.09 -21.37
C ILE A 278 -34.01 13.28 -22.54
N GLU A 279 -34.62 14.44 -22.64
CA GLU A 279 -35.66 14.76 -23.66
C GLU A 279 -35.07 15.03 -25.05
N GLU A 280 -33.77 15.33 -25.13
CA GLU A 280 -33.06 15.63 -26.38
C GLU A 280 -32.13 14.48 -26.82
N GLU A 281 -31.24 14.77 -27.82
CA GLU A 281 -30.18 13.86 -28.24
C GLU A 281 -29.36 13.37 -27.01
N PRO A 282 -29.37 12.06 -26.70
CA PRO A 282 -28.76 11.54 -25.48
C PRO A 282 -27.23 11.42 -25.54
N TYR A 283 -26.63 11.75 -26.68
CA TYR A 283 -25.19 11.64 -26.86
C TYR A 283 -24.51 13.00 -27.00
N VAL A 284 -23.32 13.13 -26.45
CA VAL A 284 -22.32 14.16 -26.80
C VAL A 284 -21.63 13.76 -28.12
N VAL A 285 -21.27 12.46 -28.24
CA VAL A 285 -20.75 11.87 -29.48
C VAL A 285 -21.55 10.59 -29.75
N LYS A 286 -22.31 10.59 -30.84
CA LYS A 286 -23.09 9.41 -31.22
C LYS A 286 -22.19 8.29 -31.72
N PRO A 287 -22.38 7.04 -31.25
CA PRO A 287 -21.56 5.91 -31.66
C PRO A 287 -21.81 5.56 -33.15
N ASP A 288 -20.70 5.36 -33.87
CA ASP A 288 -20.69 4.80 -35.21
C ASP A 288 -19.41 3.99 -35.44
N ASN A 289 -19.11 3.57 -36.67
CA ASN A 289 -17.92 2.80 -37.01
C ASN A 289 -16.60 3.57 -36.82
N ASN A 290 -16.64 4.90 -36.77
CA ASN A 290 -15.48 5.77 -36.66
C ASN A 290 -15.41 6.50 -35.31
N ASN A 291 -16.50 6.57 -34.58
CA ASN A 291 -16.64 7.35 -33.36
C ASN A 291 -17.14 6.46 -32.22
N ARG A 292 -16.43 6.46 -31.10
CA ARG A 292 -16.95 5.84 -29.88
C ARG A 292 -18.11 6.64 -29.32
N GLY A 293 -19.06 5.96 -28.72
CA GLY A 293 -20.18 6.61 -28.03
C GLY A 293 -19.73 7.34 -26.76
N VAL A 294 -20.18 8.59 -26.62
CA VAL A 294 -20.05 9.38 -25.40
C VAL A 294 -21.46 9.89 -25.05
N PRO A 295 -22.13 9.28 -24.08
CA PRO A 295 -23.46 9.73 -23.67
C PRO A 295 -23.35 11.02 -22.83
N LYS A 296 -24.45 11.80 -22.77
CA LYS A 296 -24.56 12.94 -21.84
C LYS A 296 -24.61 12.50 -20.38
N TYR A 297 -25.19 11.33 -20.11
CA TYR A 297 -25.18 10.67 -18.80
C TYR A 297 -24.43 9.34 -18.87
N SER A 298 -23.39 9.20 -18.08
CA SER A 298 -22.56 8.00 -18.04
C SER A 298 -22.80 7.22 -16.74
N ARG A 299 -23.30 6.00 -16.87
CA ARG A 299 -23.44 5.08 -15.72
C ARG A 299 -22.09 4.72 -15.10
N ARG A 300 -21.01 4.70 -15.89
CA ARG A 300 -19.68 4.41 -15.40
C ARG A 300 -19.11 5.56 -14.55
N LEU A 301 -19.37 6.81 -14.93
CA LEU A 301 -19.06 7.96 -14.09
C LEU A 301 -19.85 7.93 -12.77
N GLN A 302 -21.12 7.55 -12.85
CA GLN A 302 -21.97 7.40 -11.67
C GLN A 302 -21.46 6.29 -10.75
N LEU A 303 -21.03 5.12 -11.31
CA LEU A 303 -20.39 4.06 -10.53
C LEU A 303 -19.21 4.59 -9.72
N ALA A 304 -18.32 5.36 -10.34
CA ALA A 304 -17.16 5.90 -9.67
C ALA A 304 -17.55 6.86 -8.53
N SER A 305 -18.51 7.75 -8.79
CA SER A 305 -18.98 8.72 -7.79
C SER A 305 -19.63 8.05 -6.59
N GLU A 306 -20.52 7.06 -6.82
CA GLU A 306 -21.19 6.34 -5.74
C GLU A 306 -20.22 5.42 -4.97
N LEU A 307 -19.31 4.75 -5.68
CA LEU A 307 -18.37 3.84 -5.06
C LEU A 307 -17.42 4.59 -4.12
N THR A 308 -16.96 5.78 -4.51
CA THR A 308 -16.01 6.57 -3.74
C THR A 308 -16.68 7.59 -2.80
N SER A 309 -18.02 7.57 -2.71
CA SER A 309 -18.75 8.48 -1.81
C SER A 309 -18.53 8.14 -0.34
N GLU A 310 -18.63 9.13 0.53
CA GLU A 310 -18.55 8.94 1.99
C GLU A 310 -19.67 8.06 2.54
N ALA A 311 -20.83 8.00 1.86
CA ALA A 311 -21.94 7.14 2.23
C ALA A 311 -21.63 5.64 2.04
N ASN A 312 -20.63 5.31 1.21
CA ASN A 312 -20.24 3.93 0.96
C ASN A 312 -19.29 3.39 2.04
N SER A 313 -19.83 2.87 3.12
CA SER A 313 -19.03 2.29 4.22
C SER A 313 -18.16 1.12 3.76
N ALA A 314 -18.63 0.28 2.83
CA ALA A 314 -17.85 -0.85 2.33
C ALA A 314 -16.53 -0.42 1.68
N PHE A 315 -16.53 0.70 0.95
CA PHE A 315 -15.32 1.25 0.33
C PHE A 315 -14.28 1.69 1.36
N ARG A 316 -14.70 2.49 2.36
CA ARG A 316 -13.78 3.02 3.39
C ARG A 316 -13.27 1.94 4.34
N LEU A 317 -14.14 1.03 4.77
CA LEU A 317 -13.78 -0.10 5.64
C LEU A 317 -12.81 -1.07 4.95
N ASN A 318 -13.05 -1.38 3.67
CA ASN A 318 -12.18 -2.27 2.91
C ASN A 318 -10.76 -1.74 2.78
N ILE A 319 -10.58 -0.46 2.38
CA ILE A 319 -9.21 0.07 2.22
C ILE A 319 -8.51 0.24 3.58
N ALA A 320 -9.23 0.63 4.63
CA ALA A 320 -8.67 0.69 5.98
C ALA A 320 -8.17 -0.69 6.44
N ASN A 321 -8.98 -1.75 6.25
CA ASN A 321 -8.61 -3.12 6.57
C ASN A 321 -7.40 -3.62 5.75
N ARG A 322 -7.31 -3.25 4.47
CA ARG A 322 -6.19 -3.64 3.60
C ARG A 322 -4.89 -2.95 3.98
N ILE A 323 -4.93 -1.66 4.32
CA ILE A 323 -3.74 -0.95 4.81
C ILE A 323 -3.32 -1.50 6.17
N TRP A 324 -4.26 -1.77 7.07
CA TRP A 324 -3.97 -2.45 8.32
C TRP A 324 -3.28 -3.80 8.09
N ALA A 325 -3.86 -4.66 7.24
CA ALA A 325 -3.31 -5.98 6.92
C ALA A 325 -1.91 -5.92 6.29
N LEU A 326 -1.64 -4.90 5.47
CA LEU A 326 -0.33 -4.71 4.83
C LEU A 326 0.80 -4.55 5.86
N TYR A 327 0.52 -3.82 6.96
CA TYR A 327 1.52 -3.54 7.98
C TYR A 327 1.45 -4.49 9.18
N MET A 328 0.26 -4.95 9.56
CA MET A 328 0.08 -5.84 10.72
C MET A 328 0.15 -7.34 10.37
N GLY A 329 0.15 -7.71 9.07
CA GLY A 329 0.29 -9.08 8.61
C GLY A 329 -1.03 -9.84 8.43
N ARG A 330 -2.12 -9.36 9.03
CA ARG A 330 -3.49 -9.85 8.84
C ARG A 330 -4.51 -8.72 8.95
N GLY A 331 -5.68 -8.92 8.35
CA GLY A 331 -6.79 -7.98 8.45
C GLY A 331 -7.51 -8.05 9.80
N ILE A 332 -8.21 -6.97 10.14
CA ILE A 332 -9.22 -6.96 11.21
C ILE A 332 -10.42 -7.81 10.76
N VAL A 333 -10.72 -7.80 9.45
CA VAL A 333 -11.53 -8.81 8.77
C VAL A 333 -10.61 -9.65 7.89
N GLU A 334 -10.64 -10.96 8.09
CA GLU A 334 -9.80 -11.92 7.36
C GLU A 334 -10.66 -13.14 6.96
N PRO A 335 -10.68 -13.59 5.70
CA PRO A 335 -9.99 -13.03 4.51
C PRO A 335 -10.44 -11.61 4.12
N LEU A 336 -9.54 -10.85 3.45
CA LEU A 336 -9.73 -9.43 3.15
C LEU A 336 -10.92 -9.09 2.23
N ASP A 337 -11.47 -10.07 1.53
CA ASP A 337 -12.60 -9.97 0.60
C ASP A 337 -13.85 -10.72 1.10
N MET A 338 -13.91 -10.98 2.42
CA MET A 338 -15.00 -11.71 3.07
C MET A 338 -15.69 -10.88 4.15
N PHE A 339 -16.05 -9.63 3.81
CA PHE A 339 -16.88 -8.79 4.68
C PHE A 339 -18.34 -9.23 4.63
N HIS A 340 -18.81 -9.87 5.70
CA HIS A 340 -20.23 -10.29 5.86
C HIS A 340 -20.58 -10.52 7.33
N ALA A 341 -21.86 -10.61 7.65
CA ALA A 341 -22.35 -10.70 9.02
C ALA A 341 -21.80 -11.92 9.80
N ASP A 342 -21.57 -13.05 9.12
CA ASP A 342 -21.03 -14.27 9.75
C ASP A 342 -19.50 -14.26 9.88
N ASN A 343 -18.82 -13.22 9.40
CA ASN A 343 -17.39 -12.98 9.55
C ASN A 343 -17.12 -11.58 10.11
N PRO A 344 -17.52 -11.32 11.37
CA PRO A 344 -17.41 -10.00 11.96
C PRO A 344 -15.94 -9.59 12.14
N PRO A 345 -15.64 -8.29 12.10
CA PRO A 345 -14.33 -7.79 12.45
C PRO A 345 -13.87 -8.24 13.83
N SER A 346 -12.61 -8.61 13.99
CA SER A 346 -12.04 -8.95 15.32
C SER A 346 -12.06 -7.74 16.28
N HIS A 347 -11.91 -6.54 15.75
CA HIS A 347 -11.93 -5.26 16.48
C HIS A 347 -12.81 -4.26 15.70
N PRO A 348 -14.15 -4.32 15.86
CA PRO A 348 -15.07 -3.54 15.04
C PRO A 348 -14.92 -2.02 15.23
N HIS A 349 -14.70 -1.55 16.46
CA HIS A 349 -14.49 -0.13 16.74
C HIS A 349 -13.20 0.39 16.11
N LEU A 350 -12.11 -0.37 16.22
CA LEU A 350 -10.84 -0.01 15.59
C LEU A 350 -10.98 0.14 14.07
N LEU A 351 -11.67 -0.81 13.42
CA LEU A 351 -11.85 -0.76 11.97
C LEU A 351 -12.64 0.49 11.54
N GLU A 352 -13.69 0.84 12.28
CA GLU A 352 -14.48 2.03 12.00
C GLU A 352 -13.66 3.32 12.23
N GLU A 353 -12.85 3.38 13.29
CA GLU A 353 -11.95 4.51 13.56
C GLU A 353 -10.89 4.71 12.47
N LEU A 354 -10.25 3.62 12.01
CA LEU A 354 -9.30 3.68 10.91
C LEU A 354 -9.96 4.18 9.61
N ALA A 355 -11.18 3.69 9.33
CA ALA A 355 -11.93 4.08 8.15
C ALA A 355 -12.40 5.55 8.24
N GLN A 356 -12.88 6.00 9.41
CA GLN A 356 -13.29 7.39 9.60
C GLN A 356 -12.08 8.33 9.53
N PHE A 357 -10.95 7.95 10.11
CA PHE A 357 -9.71 8.72 9.99
C PHE A 357 -9.29 8.92 8.54
N LEU A 358 -9.42 7.88 7.68
CA LEU A 358 -9.15 8.03 6.24
C LEU A 358 -10.07 9.05 5.58
N VAL A 359 -11.36 9.05 5.90
CA VAL A 359 -12.31 10.06 5.38
C VAL A 359 -11.89 11.45 5.84
N ASP A 360 -11.62 11.64 7.14
CA ASP A 360 -11.21 12.92 7.72
C ASP A 360 -9.89 13.45 7.13
N GLN A 361 -9.00 12.54 6.71
CA GLN A 361 -7.73 12.84 6.04
C GLN A 361 -7.82 12.78 4.51
N ASN A 362 -9.04 12.90 3.94
CA ASN A 362 -9.26 12.87 2.48
C ASN A 362 -8.62 11.67 1.80
N TYR A 363 -8.72 10.48 2.41
CA TYR A 363 -8.16 9.22 1.91
C TYR A 363 -6.63 9.24 1.70
N ASP A 364 -5.90 10.00 2.51
CA ASP A 364 -4.44 9.99 2.57
C ASP A 364 -3.92 8.70 3.22
N LEU A 365 -3.46 7.76 2.38
CA LEU A 365 -2.94 6.47 2.84
C LEU A 365 -1.62 6.62 3.62
N ARG A 366 -0.81 7.62 3.29
CA ARG A 366 0.49 7.86 3.96
C ARG A 366 0.28 8.28 5.41
N THR A 367 -0.68 9.17 5.65
CA THR A 367 -1.01 9.63 7.00
C THR A 367 -1.58 8.50 7.86
N LEU A 368 -2.48 7.65 7.31
CA LEU A 368 -2.94 6.46 8.02
C LEU A 368 -1.78 5.50 8.32
N THR A 369 -0.93 5.22 7.34
CA THR A 369 0.24 4.36 7.51
C THR A 369 1.15 4.88 8.62
N ARG A 370 1.40 6.19 8.66
CA ARG A 370 2.21 6.82 9.71
C ARG A 370 1.67 6.54 11.11
N GLU A 371 0.37 6.70 11.32
CA GLU A 371 -0.24 6.45 12.62
C GLU A 371 -0.16 4.97 13.03
N ILE A 372 -0.38 4.04 12.09
CA ILE A 372 -0.22 2.60 12.35
C ILE A 372 1.23 2.28 12.77
N LEU A 373 2.24 2.76 12.02
CA LEU A 373 3.64 2.47 12.30
C LEU A 373 4.15 3.10 13.61
N LEU A 374 3.56 4.22 14.03
CA LEU A 374 3.88 4.89 15.29
C LEU A 374 3.20 4.28 16.51
N SER A 375 2.15 3.45 16.31
CA SER A 375 1.47 2.79 17.42
C SER A 375 2.41 1.81 18.15
N LYS A 376 2.21 1.61 19.44
CA LYS A 376 2.90 0.57 20.22
C LYS A 376 2.50 -0.83 19.73
N THR A 377 1.30 -0.96 19.21
CA THR A 377 0.78 -2.19 18.60
C THR A 377 1.68 -2.68 17.46
N TYR A 378 2.07 -1.80 16.53
CA TYR A 378 3.02 -2.15 15.47
C TYR A 378 4.41 -2.45 16.01
N GLN A 379 4.81 -1.79 17.09
CA GLN A 379 6.14 -1.89 17.68
C GLN A 379 6.25 -3.02 18.73
N GLN A 380 5.25 -3.89 18.87
CA GLN A 380 5.35 -5.08 19.72
C GLN A 380 6.45 -6.03 19.24
N PRO A 381 7.11 -6.77 20.16
CA PRO A 381 8.07 -7.81 19.76
C PRO A 381 7.37 -8.98 19.07
N SER A 382 8.10 -9.67 18.19
CA SER A 382 7.61 -10.86 17.48
C SER A 382 7.73 -12.14 18.30
N LYS A 383 8.53 -12.13 19.37
CA LYS A 383 8.72 -13.28 20.28
C LYS A 383 7.81 -13.17 21.48
N ARG A 384 7.08 -14.25 21.79
CA ARG A 384 6.34 -14.36 23.04
C ARG A 384 7.28 -14.58 24.22
N PRO A 385 7.06 -13.92 25.37
CA PRO A 385 7.48 -14.49 26.66
C PRO A 385 6.78 -15.86 26.81
N SER A 386 7.53 -16.89 27.24
CA SER A 386 7.02 -18.26 27.37
C SER A 386 5.67 -18.30 28.12
N GLU A 387 4.71 -19.08 27.60
CA GLU A 387 3.50 -19.63 28.30
C GLU A 387 2.11 -19.05 28.03
N SER A 388 1.84 -18.07 27.15
CA SER A 388 0.44 -17.80 26.80
C SER A 388 0.04 -18.40 25.45
N GLN A 389 -0.73 -19.48 25.47
CA GLN A 389 -1.22 -20.17 24.26
C GLN A 389 -2.39 -19.46 23.56
N ASN A 390 -3.04 -18.49 24.21
CA ASN A 390 -4.18 -17.74 23.68
C ASN A 390 -3.92 -16.23 23.75
N SER A 391 -3.20 -15.67 22.80
CA SER A 391 -3.16 -14.21 22.67
C SER A 391 -4.20 -13.75 21.66
N GLU A 392 -4.90 -12.67 21.99
CA GLU A 392 -5.75 -11.96 21.07
C GLU A 392 -4.94 -11.46 19.85
N PRO A 393 -5.59 -11.26 18.69
CA PRO A 393 -4.92 -10.73 17.51
C PRO A 393 -4.21 -9.40 17.81
N PHE A 394 -3.04 -9.17 17.18
CA PHE A 394 -2.26 -7.94 17.22
C PHE A 394 -1.55 -7.58 18.53
N VAL A 395 -1.73 -8.33 19.60
CA VAL A 395 -0.99 -8.14 20.87
C VAL A 395 0.50 -8.45 20.73
N ILE A 396 0.88 -9.21 19.72
CA ILE A 396 2.25 -9.58 19.36
C ILE A 396 2.42 -9.31 17.86
N ALA A 397 3.59 -8.84 17.43
CA ALA A 397 3.88 -8.69 16.01
C ALA A 397 3.89 -10.07 15.32
N GLU A 398 3.09 -10.19 14.26
CA GLU A 398 3.05 -11.41 13.47
C GLU A 398 4.28 -11.55 12.57
N LEU A 399 4.73 -12.79 12.37
CA LEU A 399 5.75 -13.10 11.37
C LEU A 399 5.12 -13.04 9.98
N LYS A 400 5.55 -12.08 9.18
CA LYS A 400 5.04 -11.88 7.82
C LYS A 400 5.99 -12.48 6.80
N PRO A 401 5.57 -13.45 5.98
CA PRO A 401 6.40 -13.93 4.88
C PRO A 401 6.65 -12.81 3.86
N LEU A 402 7.87 -12.70 3.36
CA LEU A 402 8.18 -11.74 2.30
C LEU A 402 7.40 -12.09 1.03
N SER A 403 6.77 -11.08 0.41
CA SER A 403 6.20 -11.25 -0.93
C SER A 403 7.31 -11.58 -1.93
N PRO A 404 7.00 -12.18 -3.10
CA PRO A 404 8.01 -12.45 -4.11
C PRO A 404 8.83 -11.23 -4.54
N GLU A 405 8.20 -10.06 -4.59
CA GLU A 405 8.83 -8.78 -4.91
C GLU A 405 9.77 -8.34 -3.77
N GLN A 406 9.31 -8.43 -2.51
CA GLN A 406 10.15 -8.13 -1.35
C GLN A 406 11.33 -9.09 -1.25
N LEU A 407 11.09 -10.40 -1.47
CA LEU A 407 12.16 -11.38 -1.46
C LEU A 407 13.22 -11.05 -2.51
N GLY A 408 12.81 -10.69 -3.74
CA GLY A 408 13.73 -10.27 -4.79
C GLY A 408 14.58 -9.07 -4.39
N LEU A 409 13.97 -8.03 -3.83
CA LEU A 409 14.67 -6.84 -3.35
C LEU A 409 15.60 -7.16 -2.16
N CYS A 410 15.14 -7.97 -1.21
CA CYS A 410 15.94 -8.40 -0.08
C CYS A 410 17.16 -9.24 -0.50
N LEU A 411 17.01 -10.12 -1.51
CA LEU A 411 18.13 -10.89 -2.06
C LEU A 411 19.17 -9.98 -2.73
N LEU A 412 18.73 -8.99 -3.52
CA LEU A 412 19.64 -8.01 -4.13
C LEU A 412 20.38 -7.19 -3.08
N GLN A 413 19.72 -6.81 -1.98
CA GLN A 413 20.32 -6.09 -0.87
C GLN A 413 21.34 -6.98 -0.13
N ALA A 414 20.94 -8.21 0.24
CA ALA A 414 21.76 -9.15 1.01
C ALA A 414 23.02 -9.62 0.26
N THR A 415 22.96 -9.65 -1.09
CA THR A 415 24.11 -10.01 -1.93
C THR A 415 24.98 -8.82 -2.35
N GLY A 416 24.63 -7.58 -1.96
CA GLY A 416 25.35 -6.36 -2.32
C GLY A 416 25.13 -5.87 -3.76
N VAL A 417 24.32 -6.58 -4.54
CA VAL A 417 24.04 -6.24 -5.95
C VAL A 417 23.26 -4.94 -6.06
N LEU A 418 22.29 -4.70 -5.15
CA LEU A 418 21.49 -3.49 -5.17
C LEU A 418 22.35 -2.23 -5.06
N GLN A 419 23.29 -2.25 -4.14
CA GLN A 419 24.21 -1.12 -3.94
C GLN A 419 25.17 -0.97 -5.12
N THR A 420 25.61 -2.07 -5.72
CA THR A 420 26.44 -2.08 -6.92
C THR A 420 25.70 -1.47 -8.13
N ILE A 421 24.43 -1.81 -8.33
CA ILE A 421 23.57 -1.22 -9.36
C ILE A 421 23.41 0.29 -9.13
N TYR A 422 23.12 0.67 -7.89
CA TYR A 422 22.95 2.08 -7.54
C TYR A 422 24.20 2.90 -7.86
N GLU A 423 25.38 2.44 -7.41
CA GLU A 423 26.65 3.13 -7.63
C GLU A 423 27.03 3.17 -9.12
N LYS A 424 26.80 2.09 -9.86
CA LYS A 424 27.00 2.05 -11.31
C LYS A 424 26.23 3.16 -12.02
N HIS A 425 24.93 3.30 -11.73
CA HIS A 425 24.10 4.34 -12.35
C HIS A 425 24.42 5.74 -11.84
N ARG A 426 24.75 5.88 -10.54
CA ARG A 426 25.21 7.14 -9.97
C ARG A 426 26.45 7.66 -10.72
N VAL A 427 27.47 6.82 -10.86
CA VAL A 427 28.69 7.15 -11.61
C VAL A 427 28.40 7.47 -13.08
N ALA A 428 27.54 6.69 -13.72
CA ALA A 428 27.18 6.93 -15.13
C ALA A 428 26.49 8.28 -15.34
N LEU A 429 25.71 8.76 -14.38
CA LEU A 429 25.01 10.05 -14.46
C LEU A 429 25.87 11.25 -14.06
N THR A 430 26.96 11.02 -13.32
CA THR A 430 27.84 12.09 -12.82
C THR A 430 29.12 12.28 -13.64
N GLN A 431 29.36 11.40 -14.63
CA GLN A 431 30.58 11.42 -15.43
C GLN A 431 30.24 11.58 -16.93
N GLY A 432 31.09 12.26 -17.67
CA GLY A 432 30.95 12.49 -19.11
C GLY A 432 30.50 13.91 -19.46
N GLU A 433 30.23 14.12 -20.77
CA GLU A 433 29.82 15.44 -21.29
C GLU A 433 28.42 15.86 -20.83
N ASP A 434 27.54 14.87 -20.55
CA ASP A 434 26.16 15.07 -20.09
C ASP A 434 26.01 14.86 -18.57
N ALA A 435 27.06 15.10 -17.80
CA ALA A 435 27.06 14.90 -16.34
C ALA A 435 26.02 15.78 -15.65
N ILE A 436 25.21 15.17 -14.76
CA ILE A 436 24.14 15.85 -14.00
C ILE A 436 24.64 16.05 -12.56
N ASP A 437 24.37 17.23 -12.00
CA ASP A 437 24.68 17.53 -10.60
C ASP A 437 23.83 16.68 -9.65
N GLU A 438 24.48 15.94 -8.77
CA GLU A 438 23.85 15.01 -7.80
C GLU A 438 22.83 15.69 -6.86
N THR A 439 22.91 17.00 -6.68
CA THR A 439 22.02 17.75 -5.79
C THR A 439 20.66 18.05 -6.43
N THR A 440 20.56 17.91 -7.74
CA THR A 440 19.36 18.29 -8.52
C THR A 440 18.22 17.26 -8.40
N ALA A 441 16.99 17.73 -8.59
CA ALA A 441 15.82 16.86 -8.69
C ALA A 441 15.88 15.98 -9.95
N GLU A 442 16.47 16.49 -11.05
CA GLU A 442 16.67 15.76 -12.30
C GLU A 442 17.58 14.55 -12.09
N PHE A 443 18.72 14.74 -11.41
CA PHE A 443 19.62 13.64 -11.07
C PHE A 443 18.90 12.54 -10.29
N LYS A 444 18.16 12.91 -9.23
CA LYS A 444 17.42 11.96 -8.38
C LYS A 444 16.40 11.18 -9.19
N THR A 445 15.65 11.85 -10.06
CA THR A 445 14.65 11.22 -10.92
C THR A 445 15.28 10.24 -11.92
N ASN A 446 16.36 10.67 -12.60
CA ASN A 446 17.04 9.84 -13.60
C ASN A 446 17.72 8.63 -12.95
N LEU A 447 18.32 8.82 -11.78
CA LEU A 447 18.94 7.73 -11.01
C LEU A 447 17.89 6.70 -10.57
N GLU A 448 16.79 7.16 -9.97
CA GLU A 448 15.68 6.28 -9.57
C GLU A 448 15.15 5.47 -10.76
N ALA A 449 14.89 6.10 -11.88
CA ALA A 449 14.39 5.44 -13.07
C ALA A 449 15.37 4.39 -13.63
N ALA A 450 16.67 4.74 -13.72
CA ALA A 450 17.70 3.85 -14.24
C ALA A 450 17.93 2.65 -13.31
N VAL A 451 18.03 2.88 -12.02
CA VAL A 451 18.19 1.85 -10.98
C VAL A 451 16.99 0.90 -10.99
N ASN A 452 15.76 1.42 -10.97
CA ASN A 452 14.57 0.56 -10.95
C ASN A 452 14.40 -0.26 -12.23
N LYS A 453 14.78 0.27 -13.39
CA LYS A 453 14.75 -0.49 -14.64
C LYS A 453 15.65 -1.73 -14.58
N GLU A 454 16.84 -1.61 -14.00
CA GLU A 454 17.77 -2.74 -13.85
C GLU A 454 17.28 -3.71 -12.75
N ILE A 455 16.86 -3.18 -11.60
CA ILE A 455 16.29 -3.97 -10.48
C ILE A 455 15.11 -4.81 -10.94
N ALA A 456 14.16 -4.24 -11.69
CA ALA A 456 12.99 -4.94 -12.18
C ALA A 456 13.33 -6.22 -12.94
N THR A 457 14.43 -6.19 -13.72
CA THR A 457 14.90 -7.37 -14.47
C THR A 457 15.36 -8.50 -13.55
N HIS A 458 16.00 -8.17 -12.43
CA HIS A 458 16.44 -9.16 -11.44
C HIS A 458 15.28 -9.66 -10.59
N VAL A 459 14.43 -8.77 -10.11
CA VAL A 459 13.25 -9.11 -9.29
C VAL A 459 12.28 -9.99 -10.07
N ASP A 460 12.05 -9.73 -11.36
CA ASP A 460 11.20 -10.56 -12.22
C ASP A 460 11.62 -12.05 -12.25
N LYS A 461 12.92 -12.35 -12.21
CA LYS A 461 13.42 -13.72 -12.14
C LYS A 461 13.00 -14.42 -10.85
N VAL A 462 13.04 -13.72 -9.73
CA VAL A 462 12.60 -14.22 -8.42
C VAL A 462 11.08 -14.37 -8.41
N VAL A 463 10.35 -13.34 -8.84
CA VAL A 463 8.87 -13.35 -8.89
C VAL A 463 8.34 -14.53 -9.70
N ARG A 464 8.93 -14.85 -10.85
CA ARG A 464 8.52 -16.01 -11.66
C ARG A 464 8.67 -17.35 -10.93
N THR A 465 9.61 -17.45 -9.99
CA THR A 465 9.84 -18.68 -9.21
C THR A 465 8.95 -18.73 -7.97
N PHE A 466 8.69 -17.59 -7.35
CA PHE A 466 8.05 -17.50 -6.04
C PHE A 466 6.60 -17.06 -6.07
N ALA A 467 6.12 -16.44 -7.16
CA ALA A 467 4.72 -16.07 -7.26
C ALA A 467 3.84 -17.31 -7.41
N SER A 468 2.85 -17.44 -6.53
CA SER A 468 1.84 -18.50 -6.60
C SER A 468 0.98 -18.35 -7.85
N ALA A 469 0.65 -19.46 -8.49
CA ALA A 469 -0.29 -19.49 -9.61
C ALA A 469 -1.72 -19.09 -9.17
N ASN A 470 -2.04 -19.25 -7.89
CA ASN A 470 -3.38 -19.04 -7.34
C ASN A 470 -3.59 -17.62 -6.75
N GLN A 471 -2.67 -16.67 -6.99
CA GLN A 471 -2.83 -15.27 -6.58
C GLN A 471 -3.06 -15.04 -5.06
N SER A 472 -2.92 -16.09 -4.23
CA SER A 472 -3.06 -15.95 -2.79
C SER A 472 -1.88 -15.14 -2.23
N SER A 473 -2.16 -14.22 -1.33
CA SER A 473 -1.15 -13.55 -0.50
C SER A 473 -0.50 -14.51 0.51
N ARG A 474 -0.99 -15.75 0.60
CA ARG A 474 -0.47 -16.76 1.52
C ARG A 474 0.82 -17.34 0.97
N PHE A 475 1.79 -17.47 1.85
CA PHE A 475 3.06 -18.13 1.57
C PHE A 475 2.83 -19.64 1.37
N ASP A 476 2.94 -20.08 0.13
CA ASP A 476 2.97 -21.51 -0.20
C ASP A 476 4.43 -21.96 -0.24
N ALA A 477 4.86 -22.68 0.80
CA ALA A 477 6.19 -23.27 0.83
C ALA A 477 6.28 -24.40 -0.19
N ALA A 478 7.01 -24.17 -1.27
CA ALA A 478 7.24 -25.17 -2.32
C ALA A 478 8.69 -25.62 -2.34
N ALA A 479 8.93 -26.90 -2.63
CA ALA A 479 10.27 -27.47 -2.68
C ALA A 479 11.17 -26.78 -3.73
N ASN A 480 10.61 -26.33 -4.85
CA ASN A 480 11.34 -25.58 -5.88
C ASN A 480 11.85 -24.22 -5.37
N GLN A 481 11.16 -23.58 -4.44
CA GLN A 481 11.58 -22.32 -3.80
C GLN A 481 12.80 -22.53 -2.89
N ALA A 482 12.78 -23.60 -2.08
CA ALA A 482 13.93 -23.97 -1.25
C ALA A 482 15.14 -24.34 -2.12
N LEU A 483 14.93 -25.14 -3.18
CA LEU A 483 15.96 -25.50 -4.14
C LEU A 483 16.54 -24.29 -4.89
N PHE A 484 15.71 -23.30 -5.22
CA PHE A 484 16.16 -22.06 -5.83
C PHE A 484 17.13 -21.31 -4.92
N LEU A 485 16.82 -21.12 -3.65
CA LEU A 485 17.70 -20.41 -2.71
C LEU A 485 19.01 -21.16 -2.47
N LEU A 486 18.95 -22.51 -2.39
CA LEU A 486 20.12 -23.35 -2.14
C LEU A 486 21.03 -23.48 -3.36
N ASN A 487 20.47 -23.66 -4.56
CA ASN A 487 21.21 -24.13 -5.72
C ASN A 487 21.18 -23.18 -6.92
N SER A 488 20.48 -22.04 -6.83
CA SER A 488 20.39 -21.12 -7.97
C SER A 488 21.76 -20.56 -8.35
N PRO A 489 22.18 -20.70 -9.62
CA PRO A 489 23.39 -20.04 -10.10
C PRO A 489 23.27 -18.52 -10.05
N LEU A 490 22.05 -17.98 -10.08
CA LEU A 490 21.79 -16.53 -10.03
C LEU A 490 22.39 -15.87 -8.79
N ILE A 491 22.21 -16.48 -7.60
CA ILE A 491 22.75 -15.93 -6.34
C ILE A 491 24.27 -15.98 -6.37
N GLN A 492 24.87 -17.08 -6.89
CA GLN A 492 26.31 -17.18 -7.05
C GLN A 492 26.85 -16.16 -8.04
N GLU A 493 26.21 -16.00 -9.22
CA GLU A 493 26.56 -14.98 -10.21
C GLU A 493 26.56 -13.57 -9.60
N TRP A 494 25.60 -13.26 -8.72
CA TRP A 494 25.54 -11.98 -8.03
C TRP A 494 26.70 -11.76 -7.05
N LEU A 495 27.10 -12.80 -6.31
CA LEU A 495 28.20 -12.73 -5.35
C LEU A 495 29.57 -12.71 -6.04
N ASP A 496 29.69 -13.30 -7.24
CA ASP A 496 30.94 -13.40 -8.01
C ASP A 496 31.23 -12.17 -8.87
N GLN A 497 30.30 -11.18 -8.92
CA GLN A 497 30.53 -9.98 -9.71
C GLN A 497 31.78 -9.22 -9.22
N PRO A 498 32.74 -8.91 -10.11
CA PRO A 498 33.99 -8.23 -9.72
C PRO A 498 33.75 -6.86 -9.07
N GLU A 499 32.66 -6.17 -9.46
CA GLU A 499 32.27 -4.86 -8.96
C GLU A 499 31.49 -4.93 -7.65
N ASN A 500 31.11 -6.11 -7.16
CA ASN A 500 30.27 -6.27 -5.97
C ASN A 500 30.86 -5.55 -4.76
N LEU A 501 30.16 -4.51 -4.31
CA LEU A 501 30.63 -3.62 -3.26
C LEU A 501 30.67 -4.30 -1.89
N LEU A 502 29.75 -5.23 -1.61
CA LEU A 502 29.75 -6.02 -0.38
C LEU A 502 31.03 -6.88 -0.32
N ILE A 503 31.32 -7.62 -1.38
CA ILE A 503 32.51 -8.47 -1.43
C ILE A 503 33.82 -7.65 -1.33
N LYS A 504 33.86 -6.47 -1.96
CA LYS A 504 34.99 -5.55 -1.80
C LYS A 504 35.17 -5.11 -0.34
N LYS A 505 34.07 -4.80 0.35
CA LYS A 505 34.10 -4.39 1.76
C LYS A 505 34.52 -5.54 2.66
N LEU A 506 34.06 -6.76 2.45
CA LEU A 506 34.46 -7.93 3.23
C LEU A 506 35.97 -8.25 3.08
N LYS A 507 36.54 -8.04 1.87
CA LYS A 507 37.97 -8.16 1.62
C LYS A 507 38.84 -7.14 2.36
N SER A 508 38.26 -5.97 2.65
CA SER A 508 38.98 -4.88 3.34
C SER A 508 38.77 -4.86 4.86
N ALA A 509 38.01 -5.82 5.41
CA ALA A 509 37.81 -5.92 6.86
C ALA A 509 39.14 -6.22 7.60
N GLU A 510 39.30 -5.64 8.78
CA GLU A 510 40.53 -5.79 9.59
C GLU A 510 40.73 -7.23 10.08
N ASN A 511 39.61 -7.95 10.31
CA ASN A 511 39.65 -9.32 10.79
C ASN A 511 38.36 -10.08 10.40
N VAL A 512 38.40 -11.39 10.56
CA VAL A 512 37.28 -12.30 10.20
C VAL A 512 36.00 -11.98 10.99
N SER A 513 36.13 -11.64 12.28
CA SER A 513 34.97 -11.34 13.13
C SER A 513 34.24 -10.07 12.68
N GLU A 514 34.95 -9.04 12.26
CA GLU A 514 34.37 -7.82 11.69
C GLU A 514 33.63 -8.11 10.38
N ALA A 515 34.25 -8.90 9.48
CA ALA A 515 33.63 -9.29 8.22
C ALA A 515 32.33 -10.07 8.45
N ILE A 516 32.33 -11.05 9.37
CA ILE A 516 31.14 -11.81 9.74
C ILE A 516 30.08 -10.90 10.34
N GLY A 517 30.43 -10.01 11.27
CA GLY A 517 29.53 -9.01 11.83
C GLY A 517 28.85 -8.18 10.73
N HIS A 518 29.63 -7.75 9.73
CA HIS A 518 29.11 -7.00 8.59
C HIS A 518 28.15 -7.84 7.72
N VAL A 519 28.44 -9.14 7.51
CA VAL A 519 27.53 -10.06 6.81
C VAL A 519 26.21 -10.17 7.55
N TYR A 520 26.22 -10.43 8.86
CA TYR A 520 24.99 -10.58 9.65
C TYR A 520 24.13 -9.30 9.64
N ILE A 521 24.76 -8.14 9.82
CA ILE A 521 24.05 -6.85 9.76
C ILE A 521 23.43 -6.64 8.36
N THR A 522 24.17 -6.96 7.30
CA THR A 522 23.68 -6.79 5.91
C THR A 522 22.52 -7.72 5.58
N VAL A 523 22.59 -9.00 6.01
CA VAL A 523 21.61 -10.03 5.62
C VAL A 523 20.45 -10.09 6.59
N LEU A 524 20.72 -10.02 7.91
CA LEU A 524 19.71 -10.20 8.96
C LEU A 524 19.41 -8.93 9.75
N SER A 525 20.11 -7.83 9.47
CA SER A 525 19.96 -6.53 10.17
C SER A 525 20.24 -6.60 11.67
N ARG A 526 21.04 -7.53 12.14
CA ARG A 526 21.47 -7.69 13.54
C ARG A 526 22.91 -8.19 13.64
N ASN A 527 23.48 -8.07 14.82
CA ASN A 527 24.77 -8.70 15.11
C ASN A 527 24.61 -10.24 15.24
N PRO A 528 25.65 -11.04 14.94
CA PRO A 528 25.69 -12.45 15.28
C PRO A 528 25.71 -12.63 16.81
N SER A 529 25.12 -13.71 17.32
CA SER A 529 25.40 -14.16 18.70
C SER A 529 26.83 -14.71 18.81
N SER A 530 27.31 -14.94 20.05
CA SER A 530 28.64 -15.56 20.27
C SER A 530 28.77 -16.89 19.52
N ASP A 531 27.77 -17.75 19.65
CA ASP A 531 27.78 -19.09 19.04
C ASP A 531 27.74 -19.02 17.51
N GLU A 532 26.93 -18.09 16.94
CA GLU A 532 26.90 -17.84 15.51
C GLU A 532 28.23 -17.30 14.98
N LEU A 533 28.88 -16.42 15.72
CA LEU A 533 30.19 -15.86 15.36
C LEU A 533 31.29 -16.94 15.37
N ASP A 534 31.29 -17.81 16.37
CA ASP A 534 32.25 -18.92 16.49
C ASP A 534 32.05 -19.91 15.33
N LEU A 535 30.82 -20.38 15.08
CA LEU A 535 30.52 -21.28 13.97
C LEU A 535 30.89 -20.67 12.60
N ALA A 536 30.55 -19.40 12.37
CA ALA A 536 30.88 -18.72 11.13
C ALA A 536 32.39 -18.52 10.95
N SER A 537 33.11 -18.25 12.07
CA SER A 537 34.57 -18.13 12.03
C SER A 537 35.27 -19.44 11.72
N ASP A 538 34.78 -20.56 12.28
CA ASP A 538 35.32 -21.89 11.97
C ASP A 538 35.06 -22.24 10.50
N LEU A 539 33.86 -21.93 9.97
CA LEU A 539 33.54 -22.14 8.56
C LEU A 539 34.49 -21.34 7.64
N VAL A 540 34.77 -20.07 7.93
CA VAL A 540 35.71 -19.26 7.11
C VAL A 540 37.12 -19.86 7.14
N ARG A 541 37.57 -20.42 8.28
CA ARG A 541 38.88 -21.07 8.39
C ARG A 541 39.01 -22.33 7.51
N GLU A 542 37.92 -23.05 7.25
CA GLU A 542 37.91 -24.22 6.35
C GLU A 542 38.25 -23.86 4.90
N PHE A 543 38.07 -22.59 4.51
CA PHE A 543 38.39 -22.09 3.17
C PHE A 543 39.86 -21.59 3.03
N ASP A 544 40.70 -21.72 4.06
CA ASP A 544 42.12 -21.35 4.08
C ASP A 544 42.42 -19.97 3.45
N SER A 545 43.06 -19.98 2.26
CA SER A 545 43.44 -18.77 1.52
C SER A 545 42.26 -18.09 0.80
N GLU A 546 41.10 -18.73 0.70
CA GLU A 546 39.91 -18.24 -0.03
C GLU A 546 38.83 -17.74 0.93
N GLN A 547 39.20 -16.91 1.92
CA GLN A 547 38.26 -16.40 2.94
C GLN A 547 36.98 -15.78 2.33
N VAL A 548 37.08 -15.19 1.14
CA VAL A 548 35.91 -14.61 0.42
C VAL A 548 34.88 -15.67 0.10
N ALA A 549 35.32 -16.87 -0.33
CA ALA A 549 34.40 -17.99 -0.57
C ALA A 549 33.69 -18.40 0.73
N GLY A 550 34.38 -18.37 1.86
CA GLY A 550 33.79 -18.57 3.19
C GLY A 550 32.69 -17.55 3.49
N TYR A 551 32.91 -16.26 3.26
CA TYR A 551 31.89 -15.21 3.45
C TYR A 551 30.70 -15.38 2.51
N GLN A 552 30.94 -15.70 1.23
CA GLN A 552 29.88 -15.98 0.28
C GLN A 552 29.04 -17.18 0.73
N HIS A 553 29.67 -18.20 1.30
CA HIS A 553 28.97 -19.36 1.84
C HIS A 553 28.08 -19.00 3.03
N ILE A 554 28.59 -18.16 3.98
CA ILE A 554 27.78 -17.65 5.10
C ILE A 554 26.59 -16.85 4.59
N ILE A 555 26.76 -15.94 3.63
CA ILE A 555 25.67 -15.18 3.03
C ILE A 555 24.59 -16.12 2.49
N ARG A 556 24.96 -17.18 1.77
CA ARG A 556 23.99 -18.16 1.23
C ARG A 556 23.27 -18.92 2.32
N LEU A 557 23.95 -19.36 3.38
CA LEU A 557 23.31 -20.02 4.53
C LEU A 557 22.29 -19.10 5.22
N LEU A 558 22.64 -17.84 5.44
CA LEU A 558 21.74 -16.88 6.07
C LEU A 558 20.51 -16.57 5.19
N ILE A 559 20.68 -16.43 3.88
CA ILE A 559 19.56 -16.26 2.91
C ILE A 559 18.59 -17.45 2.95
N CYS A 560 19.08 -18.66 3.21
CA CYS A 560 18.24 -19.85 3.32
C CYS A 560 17.52 -19.98 4.67
N SER A 561 17.89 -19.17 5.66
CA SER A 561 17.27 -19.20 7.00
C SER A 561 15.80 -18.75 6.98
N ALA A 562 15.03 -19.22 7.96
CA ALA A 562 13.67 -18.73 8.18
C ALA A 562 13.68 -17.23 8.55
N GLU A 563 14.65 -16.79 9.35
CA GLU A 563 14.80 -15.39 9.76
C GLU A 563 14.91 -14.43 8.56
N PHE A 564 15.63 -14.83 7.49
CA PHE A 564 15.71 -14.02 6.28
C PHE A 564 14.38 -13.90 5.55
N ARG A 565 13.59 -14.98 5.52
CA ARG A 565 12.38 -15.09 4.70
C ARG A 565 11.13 -14.46 5.31
N PHE A 566 11.19 -14.12 6.60
CA PHE A 566 10.09 -13.50 7.31
C PHE A 566 10.47 -12.10 7.79
N ASN A 567 9.51 -11.18 7.70
CA ASN A 567 9.57 -9.92 8.41
C ASN A 567 8.99 -10.14 9.82
N HIS A 568 9.72 -9.74 10.84
CA HIS A 568 9.41 -9.98 12.25
C HIS A 568 9.60 -8.72 13.10
#